data_9d9f2f3a2a3db483e870677b4116983e
#
_entry.id   9d9f2f3a2a3db483e870677b4116983e
#
_cell.length_a   1.000
_cell.length_b   1.000
_cell.length_c   1.000
_cell.angle_alpha   90.00
_cell.angle_beta   90.00
_cell.angle_gamma   90.00
#
_symmetry.space_group_name_H-M   'P 1'
#
loop_
_entity.id
_entity.type
_entity.pdbx_description
1 polymer ?
#
loop_
_entity_poly.entity_id
_entity_poly.type
_entity_poly.pdbx_seq_one_letter_code
_entity_poly.pdbx_strand_id
1 'polypeptide(L)'
;MTSKRFLLPLLLVVCLALAGSGFAKHKKSQSASTPSGSDFDYYLLTLSWAPEFCATNSSARSSAECASNKHMGLVVHGLWPQYNNGKWPQDCATTPPVASSTVDHMMPIMPGSSLIQHEWAKHGTCSGLSVDDYFANIEKLYTGLTIPDDFKRPGDAEQTSPGDIEAAFASANSAPKGAFRVSCPKNEFSAVEICLSKDLQYQACPTTVKECRAGKIEVRPVK
;
A
#
# COMPACT_ATOMS: atom_id res chain seq x y z
N MET A 1 -6.20 -31.49 102.01
CA MET A 1 -5.29 -31.97 101.01
C MET A 1 -5.04 -30.85 100.04
N THR A 2 -3.87 -30.42 99.97
CA THR A 2 -3.38 -29.08 99.63
C THR A 2 -3.36 -28.78 98.10
N SER A 3 -4.11 -27.74 97.69
CA SER A 3 -4.02 -27.19 96.34
C SER A 3 -2.99 -26.05 96.30
N LYS A 4 -1.95 -26.23 95.47
CA LYS A 4 -0.95 -25.20 95.21
C LYS A 4 -1.32 -24.47 93.94
N ARG A 5 -1.65 -23.20 94.08
CA ARG A 5 -1.83 -22.25 92.98
C ARG A 5 -0.47 -21.81 92.48
N PHE A 6 -0.16 -22.06 91.22
CA PHE A 6 0.97 -21.43 90.54
C PHE A 6 0.47 -20.20 89.69
N LEU A 7 0.98 -19.03 90.00
CA LEU A 7 0.86 -17.83 89.26
C LEU A 7 1.85 -17.88 88.11
N LEU A 8 1.38 -17.67 86.89
CA LEU A 8 2.20 -17.54 85.73
C LEU A 8 2.26 -16.03 85.34
N PRO A 9 3.43 -15.45 85.17
CA PRO A 9 3.51 -14.03 84.78
C PRO A 9 3.23 -13.85 83.26
N LEU A 10 2.47 -12.77 82.99
CA LEU A 10 2.09 -12.31 81.69
C LEU A 10 3.29 -11.63 81.02
N LEU A 11 3.88 -12.29 80.04
CA LEU A 11 4.92 -11.69 79.18
C LEU A 11 4.25 -10.91 78.06
N LEU A 12 4.33 -9.58 78.13
CA LEU A 12 3.92 -8.68 77.07
C LEU A 12 4.97 -8.75 75.95
N VAL A 13 4.61 -9.38 74.86
CA VAL A 13 5.41 -9.34 73.59
C VAL A 13 4.96 -8.11 72.80
N VAL A 14 5.82 -7.11 72.78
CA VAL A 14 5.66 -5.93 71.91
C VAL A 14 6.15 -6.33 70.50
N CYS A 15 5.22 -6.57 69.60
CA CYS A 15 5.54 -6.73 68.16
C CYS A 15 5.76 -5.35 67.55
N LEU A 16 7.03 -4.99 67.32
CA LEU A 16 7.40 -3.88 66.40
C LEU A 16 7.04 -4.31 64.97
N ALA A 17 6.01 -3.68 64.44
CA ALA A 17 5.68 -3.76 63.03
C ALA A 17 6.67 -2.90 62.20
N LEU A 18 7.67 -3.49 61.61
CA LEU A 18 8.50 -2.88 60.57
C LEU A 18 7.66 -2.70 59.34
N ALA A 19 7.21 -1.48 59.09
CA ALA A 19 6.58 -1.08 57.84
C ALA A 19 7.65 -1.09 56.73
N GLY A 20 7.78 -2.20 56.05
CA GLY A 20 8.57 -2.32 54.79
C GLY A 20 7.88 -1.56 53.69
N SER A 21 8.40 -0.37 53.38
CA SER A 21 8.02 0.40 52.18
C SER A 21 8.45 -0.37 50.93
N GLY A 22 7.56 -1.22 50.43
CA GLY A 22 7.74 -1.87 49.13
C GLY A 22 7.68 -0.83 48.03
N PHE A 23 8.82 -0.40 47.52
CA PHE A 23 8.87 0.32 46.25
C PHE A 23 8.36 -0.63 45.15
N ALA A 24 7.09 -0.48 44.78
CA ALA A 24 6.56 -1.06 43.56
C ALA A 24 7.30 -0.44 42.37
N LYS A 25 8.25 -1.20 41.81
CA LYS A 25 8.82 -0.90 40.51
C LYS A 25 7.70 -0.86 39.49
N HIS A 26 7.20 0.32 39.16
CA HIS A 26 6.37 0.53 37.99
C HIS A 26 7.16 0.01 36.79
N LYS A 27 6.85 -1.18 36.32
CA LYS A 27 7.24 -1.65 34.99
C LYS A 27 6.59 -0.64 34.02
N LYS A 28 7.41 0.30 33.51
CA LYS A 28 7.02 1.15 32.39
C LYS A 28 6.59 0.20 31.30
N SER A 29 5.29 0.10 31.07
CA SER A 29 4.74 -0.50 29.86
C SER A 29 5.44 0.20 28.71
N GLN A 30 6.34 -0.48 28.02
CA GLN A 30 6.80 -0.04 26.74
C GLN A 30 5.57 -0.05 25.86
N SER A 31 5.00 1.12 25.65
CA SER A 31 4.06 1.38 24.58
C SER A 31 4.78 0.86 23.33
N ALA A 32 4.22 -0.18 22.71
CA ALA A 32 4.66 -0.61 21.40
C ALA A 32 4.62 0.65 20.53
N SER A 33 5.77 1.09 20.07
CA SER A 33 5.87 2.18 19.11
C SER A 33 5.04 1.74 17.92
N THR A 34 3.92 2.42 17.68
CA THR A 34 3.20 2.35 16.41
C THR A 34 4.24 2.48 15.32
N PRO A 35 4.29 1.58 14.32
CA PRO A 35 5.24 1.71 13.23
C PRO A 35 5.12 3.12 12.66
N SER A 36 6.23 3.81 12.48
CA SER A 36 6.33 5.18 11.93
C SER A 36 5.94 5.23 10.44
N GLY A 37 5.03 4.37 10.00
CA GLY A 37 4.64 4.19 8.61
C GLY A 37 3.70 5.25 8.02
N SER A 38 3.27 6.23 8.80
CA SER A 38 2.34 7.26 8.34
C SER A 38 3.00 8.58 7.93
N ASP A 39 4.34 8.65 7.96
CA ASP A 39 5.10 9.83 7.57
C ASP A 39 5.42 9.80 6.08
N PHE A 40 4.48 10.22 5.26
CA PHE A 40 4.60 10.41 3.82
C PHE A 40 3.66 11.54 3.40
N ASP A 41 3.79 12.07 2.18
CA ASP A 41 3.03 13.26 1.76
C ASP A 41 1.77 12.90 0.95
N TYR A 42 1.86 11.90 0.07
CA TYR A 42 0.77 11.50 -0.84
C TYR A 42 0.91 10.04 -1.25
N TYR A 43 -0.15 9.48 -1.87
CA TYR A 43 -0.10 8.18 -2.52
C TYR A 43 0.07 8.33 -4.03
N LEU A 44 0.84 7.41 -4.62
CA LEU A 44 0.91 7.18 -6.05
C LEU A 44 0.30 5.81 -6.35
N LEU A 45 -0.88 5.78 -6.96
CA LEU A 45 -1.47 4.56 -7.48
C LEU A 45 -0.96 4.36 -8.91
N THR A 46 -0.33 3.23 -9.17
CA THR A 46 0.22 2.89 -10.49
C THR A 46 -0.57 1.75 -11.11
N LEU A 47 -1.06 1.98 -12.33
CA LEU A 47 -1.73 1.00 -13.16
C LEU A 47 -0.84 0.67 -14.36
N SER A 48 -0.35 -0.55 -14.44
CA SER A 48 0.48 -1.02 -15.56
C SER A 48 -0.40 -1.37 -16.77
N TRP A 49 0.11 -1.07 -17.96
CA TRP A 49 -0.48 -1.51 -19.22
C TRP A 49 0.01 -2.93 -19.54
N ALA A 50 -0.82 -3.93 -19.28
CA ALA A 50 -0.47 -5.34 -19.44
C ALA A 50 0.06 -5.69 -20.85
N PRO A 51 -0.49 -5.18 -21.97
CA PRO A 51 0.05 -5.48 -23.29
C PRO A 51 1.51 -5.09 -23.49
N GLU A 52 1.93 -3.93 -22.99
CA GLU A 52 3.33 -3.49 -23.05
C GLU A 52 4.23 -4.30 -22.11
N PHE A 53 3.77 -4.52 -20.88
CA PHE A 53 4.49 -5.34 -19.91
C PHE A 53 4.77 -6.74 -20.46
N CYS A 54 3.77 -7.39 -21.05
CA CYS A 54 3.90 -8.74 -21.61
C CYS A 54 4.75 -8.79 -22.88
N ALA A 55 4.75 -7.72 -23.68
CA ALA A 55 5.56 -7.65 -24.90
C ALA A 55 7.06 -7.48 -24.57
N THR A 56 7.38 -6.70 -23.54
CA THR A 56 8.76 -6.30 -23.22
C THR A 56 9.41 -7.16 -22.14
N ASN A 57 8.63 -7.85 -21.32
CA ASN A 57 9.14 -8.70 -20.24
C ASN A 57 9.03 -10.18 -20.58
N SER A 58 10.11 -10.74 -21.15
CA SER A 58 10.14 -12.14 -21.57
C SER A 58 9.95 -13.14 -20.41
N SER A 59 10.38 -12.79 -19.19
CA SER A 59 10.21 -13.63 -18.01
C SER A 59 8.77 -13.67 -17.48
N ALA A 60 7.94 -12.69 -17.85
CA ALA A 60 6.54 -12.62 -17.46
C ALA A 60 5.58 -13.37 -18.39
N ARG A 61 6.04 -13.94 -19.50
CA ARG A 61 5.17 -14.60 -20.49
C ARG A 61 4.31 -15.73 -19.93
N SER A 62 4.77 -16.38 -18.86
CA SER A 62 4.01 -17.43 -18.15
C SER A 62 3.23 -16.91 -16.95
N SER A 63 3.25 -15.60 -16.69
CA SER A 63 2.49 -15.01 -15.59
C SER A 63 0.98 -15.04 -15.85
N ALA A 64 0.20 -14.93 -14.77
CA ALA A 64 -1.26 -14.83 -14.86
C ALA A 64 -1.70 -13.61 -15.67
N GLU A 65 -0.94 -12.53 -15.65
CA GLU A 65 -1.20 -11.28 -16.39
C GLU A 65 -1.05 -11.47 -17.90
N CYS A 66 -0.05 -12.24 -18.32
CA CYS A 66 0.31 -12.41 -19.75
C CYS A 66 -0.29 -13.67 -20.40
N ALA A 67 -1.12 -14.42 -19.68
CA ALA A 67 -1.79 -15.58 -20.24
C ALA A 67 -2.72 -15.19 -21.40
N SER A 68 -2.60 -15.86 -22.54
CA SER A 68 -3.23 -15.52 -23.82
C SER A 68 -4.77 -15.43 -23.78
N ASN A 69 -5.41 -15.99 -22.74
CA ASN A 69 -6.86 -15.96 -22.57
C ASN A 69 -7.36 -14.88 -21.62
N LYS A 70 -6.48 -14.00 -21.10
CA LYS A 70 -6.87 -13.02 -20.08
C LYS A 70 -7.25 -11.65 -20.65
N HIS A 71 -6.69 -11.26 -21.79
CA HIS A 71 -6.99 -9.98 -22.44
C HIS A 71 -7.00 -8.79 -21.45
N MET A 72 -5.96 -8.68 -20.62
CA MET A 72 -5.86 -7.64 -19.61
C MET A 72 -5.37 -6.32 -20.23
N GLY A 73 -6.00 -5.23 -19.83
CA GLY A 73 -5.60 -3.87 -20.15
C GLY A 73 -4.78 -3.26 -19.00
N LEU A 74 -5.36 -2.26 -18.33
CA LEU A 74 -4.76 -1.68 -17.12
C LEU A 74 -5.01 -2.60 -15.92
N VAL A 75 -3.92 -2.93 -15.23
CA VAL A 75 -3.93 -3.71 -13.98
C VAL A 75 -3.19 -2.94 -12.89
N VAL A 76 -3.56 -3.17 -11.65
CA VAL A 76 -2.88 -2.49 -10.53
C VAL A 76 -1.47 -3.04 -10.39
N HIS A 77 -0.49 -2.14 -10.37
CA HIS A 77 0.87 -2.44 -9.91
C HIS A 77 0.95 -2.30 -8.40
N GLY A 78 0.64 -1.12 -7.87
CA GLY A 78 0.68 -0.87 -6.44
C GLY A 78 0.15 0.51 -6.05
N LEU A 79 0.02 0.72 -4.74
CA LEU A 79 -0.35 1.98 -4.09
C LEU A 79 0.81 2.41 -3.18
N TRP A 80 1.57 3.40 -3.59
CA TRP A 80 2.85 3.73 -2.97
C TRP A 80 2.80 5.03 -2.17
N PRO A 81 3.05 4.99 -0.86
CA PRO A 81 3.36 6.20 -0.11
C PRO A 81 4.57 6.93 -0.70
N GLN A 82 4.49 8.25 -0.85
CA GLN A 82 5.50 9.07 -1.50
C GLN A 82 5.79 10.33 -0.71
N TYR A 83 7.01 10.88 -0.86
CA TYR A 83 7.37 12.22 -0.40
C TYR A 83 7.37 13.21 -1.58
N ASN A 84 7.02 14.47 -1.31
CA ASN A 84 7.04 15.52 -2.32
C ASN A 84 8.45 15.81 -2.89
N ASN A 85 9.49 15.35 -2.22
CA ASN A 85 10.89 15.51 -2.64
C ASN A 85 11.37 14.44 -3.65
N GLY A 86 10.47 13.58 -4.15
CA GLY A 86 10.77 12.52 -5.11
C GLY A 86 11.41 11.26 -4.50
N LYS A 87 11.45 11.16 -3.18
CA LYS A 87 11.78 9.94 -2.45
C LYS A 87 10.51 9.25 -1.98
N TRP A 88 10.65 8.03 -1.49
CA TRP A 88 9.54 7.25 -0.94
C TRP A 88 10.03 6.39 0.24
N PRO A 89 9.17 6.15 1.23
CA PRO A 89 9.43 5.16 2.26
C PRO A 89 9.29 3.76 1.68
N GLN A 90 10.11 2.82 2.15
CA GLN A 90 10.03 1.43 1.77
C GLN A 90 10.47 0.53 2.91
N ASP A 91 9.97 -0.73 2.91
CA ASP A 91 10.36 -1.76 3.89
C ASP A 91 10.21 -1.29 5.35
N CYS A 92 9.09 -0.60 5.66
CA CYS A 92 8.90 0.09 6.95
C CYS A 92 8.64 -0.86 8.13
N ALA A 93 8.23 -2.10 7.87
CA ALA A 93 8.06 -3.12 8.90
C ALA A 93 8.28 -4.53 8.34
N THR A 94 8.79 -5.43 9.17
CA THR A 94 8.76 -6.87 8.88
C THR A 94 7.36 -7.39 9.21
N THR A 95 6.70 -8.02 8.23
CA THR A 95 5.35 -8.55 8.38
C THR A 95 5.28 -10.01 7.95
N PRO A 96 4.32 -10.79 8.48
CA PRO A 96 3.98 -12.07 7.89
C PRO A 96 3.57 -11.91 6.41
N PRO A 97 3.65 -12.96 5.61
CA PRO A 97 3.10 -12.95 4.26
C PRO A 97 1.60 -12.58 4.28
N VAL A 98 1.15 -11.91 3.21
CA VAL A 98 -0.27 -11.64 2.97
C VAL A 98 -1.02 -12.97 2.90
N ALA A 99 -2.15 -13.07 3.59
CA ALA A 99 -2.97 -14.27 3.62
C ALA A 99 -3.41 -14.69 2.20
N SER A 100 -3.48 -16.00 1.94
CA SER A 100 -3.87 -16.52 0.63
C SER A 100 -5.26 -16.04 0.20
N SER A 101 -6.19 -15.88 1.12
CA SER A 101 -7.53 -15.32 0.86
C SER A 101 -7.46 -13.89 0.29
N THR A 102 -6.61 -13.03 0.85
CA THR A 102 -6.40 -11.67 0.34
C THR A 102 -5.69 -11.71 -1.02
N VAL A 103 -4.70 -12.58 -1.20
CA VAL A 103 -4.02 -12.78 -2.49
C VAL A 103 -5.04 -13.20 -3.55
N ASP A 104 -5.84 -14.24 -3.29
CA ASP A 104 -6.82 -14.76 -4.25
C ASP A 104 -7.88 -13.70 -4.60
N HIS A 105 -8.29 -12.90 -3.61
CA HIS A 105 -9.23 -11.80 -3.82
C HIS A 105 -8.67 -10.71 -4.73
N MET A 106 -7.39 -10.38 -4.60
CA MET A 106 -6.73 -9.31 -5.37
C MET A 106 -6.28 -9.76 -6.78
N MET A 107 -6.11 -11.06 -7.03
CA MET A 107 -5.63 -11.59 -8.32
C MET A 107 -6.36 -11.07 -9.56
N PRO A 108 -7.69 -10.80 -9.55
CA PRO A 108 -8.38 -10.24 -10.72
C PRO A 108 -7.90 -8.87 -11.16
N ILE A 109 -7.40 -8.04 -10.24
CA ILE A 109 -6.97 -6.66 -10.49
C ILE A 109 -5.45 -6.47 -10.32
N MET A 110 -4.80 -7.34 -9.56
CA MET A 110 -3.34 -7.43 -9.36
C MET A 110 -2.86 -8.84 -9.75
N PRO A 111 -2.68 -9.16 -11.03
CA PRO A 111 -2.52 -10.55 -11.50
C PRO A 111 -1.13 -11.14 -11.23
N GLY A 112 -0.72 -11.17 -9.95
CA GLY A 112 0.56 -11.73 -9.53
C GLY A 112 0.66 -11.93 -8.02
N SER A 113 0.63 -13.17 -7.54
CA SER A 113 0.75 -13.46 -6.11
C SER A 113 2.05 -12.92 -5.49
N SER A 114 3.17 -13.05 -6.21
CA SER A 114 4.46 -12.49 -5.80
C SER A 114 4.45 -10.95 -5.81
N LEU A 115 3.72 -10.32 -6.74
CA LEU A 115 3.53 -8.87 -6.78
C LEU A 115 2.77 -8.40 -5.54
N ILE A 116 1.65 -9.04 -5.22
CA ILE A 116 0.83 -8.69 -4.03
C ILE A 116 1.66 -8.77 -2.75
N GLN A 117 2.45 -9.83 -2.58
CA GLN A 117 3.35 -9.98 -1.43
C GLN A 117 4.42 -8.88 -1.39
N HIS A 118 5.02 -8.56 -2.54
CA HIS A 118 6.04 -7.55 -2.68
C HIS A 118 5.49 -6.15 -2.36
N GLU A 119 4.36 -5.79 -2.94
CA GLU A 119 3.75 -4.46 -2.77
C GLU A 119 3.36 -4.19 -1.32
N TRP A 120 2.83 -5.20 -0.62
CA TRP A 120 2.58 -5.08 0.80
C TRP A 120 3.88 -4.90 1.59
N ALA A 121 4.83 -5.81 1.44
CA ALA A 121 6.07 -5.80 2.23
C ALA A 121 6.85 -4.50 2.04
N LYS A 122 6.97 -4.05 0.79
CA LYS A 122 7.81 -2.91 0.43
C LYS A 122 7.12 -1.56 0.63
N HIS A 123 5.87 -1.44 0.24
CA HIS A 123 5.14 -0.17 0.21
C HIS A 123 3.99 -0.10 1.20
N GLY A 124 3.18 -1.15 1.28
CA GLY A 124 2.01 -1.20 2.16
C GLY A 124 2.35 -1.02 3.62
N THR A 125 3.46 -1.60 4.09
CA THR A 125 3.96 -1.44 5.47
C THR A 125 4.28 0.00 5.83
N CYS A 126 4.47 0.87 4.85
CA CYS A 126 4.77 2.29 5.02
C CYS A 126 3.51 3.17 5.06
N SER A 127 2.35 2.62 4.78
CA SER A 127 1.08 3.36 4.76
C SER A 127 0.51 3.65 6.14
N GLY A 128 0.94 2.91 7.17
CA GLY A 128 0.32 2.92 8.50
C GLY A 128 -1.01 2.16 8.59
N LEU A 129 -1.45 1.54 7.50
CA LEU A 129 -2.68 0.75 7.41
C LEU A 129 -2.45 -0.71 7.82
N SER A 130 -3.52 -1.42 8.14
CA SER A 130 -3.51 -2.88 8.16
C SER A 130 -3.38 -3.44 6.73
N VAL A 131 -2.99 -4.72 6.59
CA VAL A 131 -2.93 -5.38 5.29
C VAL A 131 -4.29 -5.37 4.58
N ASP A 132 -5.35 -5.61 5.32
CA ASP A 132 -6.71 -5.65 4.78
C ASP A 132 -7.18 -4.25 4.33
N ASP A 133 -6.93 -3.21 5.13
CA ASP A 133 -7.28 -1.83 4.76
C ASP A 133 -6.47 -1.33 3.55
N TYR A 134 -5.19 -1.72 3.45
CA TYR A 134 -4.35 -1.36 2.32
C TYR A 134 -4.89 -1.93 1.00
N PHE A 135 -5.21 -3.23 0.97
CA PHE A 135 -5.76 -3.86 -0.24
C PHE A 135 -7.21 -3.45 -0.50
N ALA A 136 -8.04 -3.22 0.52
CA ALA A 136 -9.38 -2.67 0.35
C ALA A 136 -9.34 -1.26 -0.28
N ASN A 137 -8.37 -0.43 0.10
CA ASN A 137 -8.18 0.87 -0.53
C ASN A 137 -7.75 0.76 -2.00
N ILE A 138 -6.86 -0.17 -2.34
CA ILE A 138 -6.48 -0.45 -3.74
C ILE A 138 -7.71 -0.88 -4.55
N GLU A 139 -8.47 -1.82 -4.06
CA GLU A 139 -9.67 -2.31 -4.74
C GLU A 139 -10.70 -1.18 -4.95
N LYS A 140 -10.98 -0.40 -3.90
CA LYS A 140 -11.89 0.74 -3.96
C LYS A 140 -11.45 1.77 -5.01
N LEU A 141 -10.16 2.10 -5.05
CA LEU A 141 -9.61 3.04 -6.01
C LEU A 141 -9.71 2.52 -7.45
N TYR A 142 -9.37 1.25 -7.67
CA TYR A 142 -9.42 0.65 -9.00
C TYR A 142 -10.86 0.47 -9.50
N THR A 143 -11.75 -0.01 -8.67
CA THR A 143 -13.17 -0.21 -9.04
C THR A 143 -13.93 1.09 -9.20
N GLY A 144 -13.53 2.14 -8.48
CA GLY A 144 -14.09 3.48 -8.62
C GLY A 144 -13.54 4.29 -9.80
N LEU A 145 -12.44 3.81 -10.42
CA LEU A 145 -11.82 4.51 -11.55
C LEU A 145 -12.61 4.29 -12.83
N THR A 146 -12.97 5.36 -13.51
CA THR A 146 -13.48 5.32 -14.87
C THR A 146 -12.32 5.29 -15.86
N ILE A 147 -12.09 4.15 -16.47
CA ILE A 147 -11.12 4.01 -17.57
C ILE A 147 -11.79 4.52 -18.84
N PRO A 148 -11.19 5.50 -19.57
CA PRO A 148 -11.73 5.97 -20.86
C PRO A 148 -11.85 4.81 -21.85
N ASP A 149 -12.83 4.85 -22.74
CA ASP A 149 -13.18 3.73 -23.62
C ASP A 149 -12.03 3.29 -24.52
N ASP A 150 -11.21 4.24 -25.00
CA ASP A 150 -10.01 4.00 -25.80
C ASP A 150 -8.95 3.12 -25.09
N PHE A 151 -9.00 3.05 -23.75
CA PHE A 151 -8.07 2.26 -22.93
C PHE A 151 -8.70 1.03 -22.28
N LYS A 152 -9.97 0.77 -22.53
CA LYS A 152 -10.61 -0.45 -22.01
C LYS A 152 -10.13 -1.68 -22.77
N ARG A 153 -10.23 -1.66 -24.09
CA ARG A 153 -9.82 -2.76 -24.98
C ARG A 153 -9.53 -2.25 -26.38
N PRO A 154 -8.45 -1.50 -26.61
CA PRO A 154 -8.08 -1.12 -27.97
C PRO A 154 -7.76 -2.39 -28.78
N GLY A 155 -8.42 -2.51 -29.93
CA GLY A 155 -8.24 -3.65 -30.85
C GLY A 155 -7.01 -3.53 -31.71
N ASP A 156 -6.60 -2.30 -32.02
CA ASP A 156 -5.45 -1.96 -32.84
C ASP A 156 -4.44 -1.11 -32.06
N ALA A 157 -3.21 -1.06 -32.54
CA ALA A 157 -2.20 -0.17 -31.98
C ALA A 157 -2.54 1.29 -32.35
N GLU A 158 -2.52 2.18 -31.37
CA GLU A 158 -2.84 3.57 -31.55
C GLU A 158 -1.64 4.48 -31.21
N GLN A 159 -1.57 5.61 -31.91
CA GLN A 159 -0.59 6.66 -31.64
C GLN A 159 -1.31 7.86 -31.04
N THR A 160 -0.94 8.20 -29.81
CA THR A 160 -1.55 9.33 -29.09
C THR A 160 -0.50 10.13 -28.32
N SER A 161 -0.83 11.32 -27.83
CA SER A 161 0.07 12.06 -26.94
C SER A 161 -0.15 11.67 -25.47
N PRO A 162 0.91 11.70 -24.64
CA PRO A 162 0.76 11.50 -23.20
C PRO A 162 -0.24 12.46 -22.57
N GLY A 163 -0.24 13.72 -23.01
CA GLY A 163 -1.15 14.74 -22.50
C GLY A 163 -2.62 14.46 -22.82
N ASP A 164 -2.92 13.87 -23.99
CA ASP A 164 -4.29 13.49 -24.35
C ASP A 164 -4.78 12.34 -23.46
N ILE A 165 -3.92 11.36 -23.16
CA ILE A 165 -4.23 10.28 -22.22
C ILE A 165 -4.52 10.86 -20.82
N GLU A 166 -3.61 11.69 -20.30
CA GLU A 166 -3.77 12.32 -18.98
C GLU A 166 -5.06 13.14 -18.88
N ALA A 167 -5.38 13.89 -19.95
CA ALA A 167 -6.60 14.69 -20.02
C ALA A 167 -7.86 13.82 -20.08
N ALA A 168 -7.84 12.72 -20.85
CA ALA A 168 -8.96 11.79 -20.96
C ALA A 168 -9.27 11.14 -19.60
N PHE A 169 -8.23 10.66 -18.89
CA PHE A 169 -8.41 10.10 -17.54
C PHE A 169 -8.90 11.15 -16.54
N ALA A 170 -8.33 12.35 -16.53
CA ALA A 170 -8.76 13.41 -15.63
C ALA A 170 -10.23 13.79 -15.86
N SER A 171 -10.64 13.92 -17.12
CA SER A 171 -12.02 14.24 -17.50
C SER A 171 -13.00 13.14 -17.09
N ALA A 172 -12.69 11.88 -17.41
CA ALA A 172 -13.55 10.74 -17.09
C ALA A 172 -13.78 10.56 -15.57
N ASN A 173 -12.84 11.04 -14.75
CA ASN A 173 -12.87 10.87 -13.29
C ASN A 173 -13.16 12.18 -12.52
N SER A 174 -13.52 13.26 -13.20
CA SER A 174 -13.71 14.60 -12.59
C SER A 174 -12.54 15.01 -11.69
N ALA A 175 -11.33 14.62 -12.08
CA ALA A 175 -10.12 14.88 -11.32
C ALA A 175 -9.46 16.20 -11.72
N PRO A 176 -8.69 16.85 -10.85
CA PRO A 176 -7.97 18.06 -11.21
C PRO A 176 -6.93 17.77 -12.29
N LYS A 177 -6.66 18.79 -13.13
CA LYS A 177 -5.58 18.71 -14.12
C LYS A 177 -4.27 18.34 -13.45
N GLY A 178 -3.56 17.37 -14.03
CA GLY A 178 -2.28 16.91 -13.52
C GLY A 178 -2.37 15.85 -12.43
N ALA A 179 -3.57 15.33 -12.10
CA ALA A 179 -3.72 14.19 -11.19
C ALA A 179 -3.25 12.86 -11.79
N PHE A 180 -3.20 12.78 -13.11
CA PHE A 180 -2.74 11.62 -13.87
C PHE A 180 -1.41 11.94 -14.57
N ARG A 181 -0.54 10.95 -14.61
CA ARG A 181 0.73 10.97 -15.33
C ARG A 181 0.89 9.69 -16.13
N VAL A 182 1.43 9.82 -17.32
CA VAL A 182 1.75 8.69 -18.19
C VAL A 182 3.22 8.30 -18.05
N SER A 183 3.47 7.03 -17.82
CA SER A 183 4.80 6.44 -17.95
C SER A 183 4.97 5.90 -19.37
N CYS A 184 6.07 6.28 -20.05
CA CYS A 184 6.27 5.98 -21.47
C CYS A 184 7.73 5.60 -21.82
N PRO A 185 8.33 4.58 -21.22
CA PRO A 185 9.66 4.16 -21.59
C PRO A 185 9.69 3.79 -23.09
N LYS A 186 10.73 4.26 -23.80
CA LYS A 186 10.90 4.01 -25.24
C LYS A 186 9.74 4.48 -26.14
N ASN A 187 8.99 5.47 -25.70
CA ASN A 187 7.79 5.99 -26.36
C ASN A 187 6.63 4.98 -26.47
N GLU A 188 6.58 4.03 -25.55
CA GLU A 188 5.49 3.05 -25.43
C GLU A 188 4.65 3.37 -24.19
N PHE A 189 3.34 3.28 -24.29
CA PHE A 189 2.44 3.44 -23.15
C PHE A 189 2.63 2.29 -22.17
N SER A 190 3.18 2.57 -21.01
CA SER A 190 3.55 1.56 -20.02
C SER A 190 2.69 1.57 -18.76
N ALA A 191 2.26 2.75 -18.31
CA ALA A 191 1.45 2.87 -17.11
C ALA A 191 0.72 4.21 -17.05
N VAL A 192 -0.36 4.23 -16.26
CA VAL A 192 -0.96 5.45 -15.71
C VAL A 192 -0.64 5.51 -14.22
N GLU A 193 -0.08 6.64 -13.80
CA GLU A 193 0.23 6.96 -12.41
C GLU A 193 -0.75 8.02 -11.92
N ILE A 194 -1.37 7.79 -10.77
CA ILE A 194 -2.46 8.60 -10.22
C ILE A 194 -2.03 9.14 -8.86
N CYS A 195 -1.99 10.47 -8.72
CA CYS A 195 -1.64 11.10 -7.47
C CYS A 195 -2.87 11.32 -6.60
N LEU A 196 -2.79 10.85 -5.36
CA LEU A 196 -3.87 10.88 -4.38
C LEU A 196 -3.37 11.48 -3.07
N SER A 197 -4.20 12.28 -2.42
CA SER A 197 -3.95 12.71 -1.04
C SER A 197 -3.92 11.51 -0.09
N LYS A 198 -3.51 11.71 1.17
CA LYS A 198 -3.61 10.68 2.22
C LYS A 198 -5.04 10.18 2.43
N ASP A 199 -6.05 11.02 2.14
CA ASP A 199 -7.47 10.67 2.21
C ASP A 199 -7.98 10.06 0.90
N LEU A 200 -7.08 9.65 0.01
CA LEU A 200 -7.37 8.99 -1.27
C LEU A 200 -8.20 9.85 -2.25
N GLN A 201 -8.09 11.17 -2.16
CA GLN A 201 -8.71 12.09 -3.10
C GLN A 201 -7.73 12.46 -4.22
N TYR A 202 -8.23 12.61 -5.46
CA TYR A 202 -7.39 13.05 -6.58
C TYR A 202 -6.74 14.41 -6.29
N GLN A 203 -5.45 14.52 -6.54
CA GLN A 203 -4.70 15.76 -6.45
C GLN A 203 -3.71 15.89 -7.60
N ALA A 204 -3.31 17.12 -7.94
CA ALA A 204 -2.25 17.33 -8.92
C ALA A 204 -0.94 16.67 -8.46
N CYS A 205 -0.28 15.95 -9.34
CA CYS A 205 0.99 15.32 -9.04
C CYS A 205 2.07 16.36 -8.75
N PRO A 206 2.92 16.14 -7.73
CA PRO A 206 4.12 16.93 -7.55
C PRO A 206 5.02 16.88 -8.79
N THR A 207 5.82 17.94 -9.02
CA THR A 207 6.76 18.01 -10.14
C THR A 207 7.86 16.95 -10.12
N THR A 208 8.01 16.25 -8.99
CA THR A 208 8.93 15.12 -8.81
C THR A 208 8.42 13.81 -9.44
N VAL A 209 7.11 13.69 -9.70
CA VAL A 209 6.57 12.59 -10.50
C VAL A 209 6.96 12.84 -11.95
N LYS A 210 7.64 11.86 -12.55
CA LYS A 210 8.18 12.00 -13.90
C LYS A 210 7.08 12.13 -14.93
N GLU A 211 7.27 13.04 -15.86
CA GLU A 211 6.39 13.21 -17.03
C GLU A 211 6.95 12.45 -18.23
N CYS A 212 6.06 11.83 -19.00
CA CYS A 212 6.40 11.36 -20.34
C CYS A 212 6.61 12.57 -21.27
N ARG A 213 7.83 12.73 -21.79
CA ARG A 213 8.21 13.88 -22.64
C ARG A 213 8.11 13.59 -24.15
N ALA A 214 7.62 12.41 -24.54
CA ALA A 214 7.40 12.07 -25.92
C ALA A 214 6.27 12.91 -26.53
N GLY A 215 6.39 13.32 -27.77
CA GLY A 215 5.31 14.00 -28.48
C GLY A 215 4.15 13.05 -28.82
N LYS A 216 4.51 11.81 -29.19
CA LYS A 216 3.56 10.70 -29.41
C LYS A 216 4.13 9.41 -28.83
N ILE A 217 3.24 8.56 -28.39
CA ILE A 217 3.54 7.22 -27.85
C ILE A 217 2.63 6.19 -28.49
N GLU A 218 3.07 4.96 -28.55
CA GLU A 218 2.27 3.85 -29.02
C GLU A 218 1.52 3.20 -27.85
N VAL A 219 0.22 2.98 -28.03
CA VAL A 219 -0.63 2.18 -27.15
C VAL A 219 -0.82 0.81 -27.80
N ARG A 220 -0.22 -0.24 -27.23
CA ARG A 220 -0.37 -1.60 -27.74
C ARG A 220 -1.78 -2.12 -27.55
N PRO A 221 -2.32 -2.88 -28.52
CA PRO A 221 -3.66 -3.46 -28.39
C PRO A 221 -3.72 -4.53 -27.31
N VAL A 222 -4.88 -4.69 -26.72
CA VAL A 222 -5.23 -5.81 -25.83
C VAL A 222 -5.53 -7.03 -26.72
N LYS A 223 -4.70 -8.05 -26.63
CA LYS A 223 -4.79 -9.29 -27.42
C LYS A 223 -5.41 -10.43 -26.64
#